data_d3ffe24fd39986b7f8c08042583d6b67
#
_entry.id   d3ffe24fd39986b7f8c08042583d6b67
#
_cell.length_a   1.000
_cell.length_b   1.000
_cell.length_c   1.000
_cell.angle_alpha   90.00
_cell.angle_beta   90.00
_cell.angle_gamma   90.00
#
_symmetry.space_group_name_H-M   'P 1'
#
loop_
_entity.id
_entity.type
_entity.pdbx_description
1 polymer ?
#
loop_
_entity_poly.entity_id
_entity_poly.type
_entity_poly.pdbx_seq_one_letter_code
_entity_poly.pdbx_strand_id
1 'polypeptide(L)'
;FDEIYLLDLHGNSLKKEKCSDGSKDENVFDIQPGVAIALFIKNTPLSSPIAKGGIKGECKVSHSELWGMREDKYNWLNKHDIKTTKWKTIKPKSEFYLFIPRDEGLLKAYETYLKITDIFPINSVGIVTSRDNFVIDFDRNALKRRIMQFRDKKMPDEIIRQTYELKDKSNWKLKEVRERIMKDDDWEQSITKILYRPFDEQWIFYHDTVIERSRKEVMRHMLQENLGLIVNRQIRIERIQHTLVTNKIVDLHILETANASAYIFPLYLYQQKENPKKRSLSSIMMLFEPQAEYVFKKPNLSLAVLEKLEDAFKKRPGPEQIFYYIYAVLYSNIYRTKYAEFLKIDFPRIPFTEDYKLFKKMGDYGERLVNLHLLKSSELDNPVAKFQGKGNDKVETLKYEEGKLYINNDQYFESISHEIWEYQIGGYQVCNKWLKDRKGKRLSLDDIKHYCKIVTVLEKTIKLQGNIDRIYSDIEKEIIEF
;
A
#
# COMPACT_ATOMS: atom_id res chain seq x y z
N PHE A 1 16.42 32.75 2.11
CA PHE A 1 16.88 33.01 0.76
C PHE A 1 15.88 33.94 0.07
N ASP A 2 16.37 34.79 -0.82
CA ASP A 2 15.55 35.74 -1.57
C ASP A 2 15.14 35.13 -2.92
N GLU A 3 16.03 34.32 -3.49
CA GLU A 3 15.80 33.61 -4.74
C GLU A 3 16.30 32.15 -4.63
N ILE A 4 15.53 31.22 -5.23
CA ILE A 4 15.89 29.83 -5.37
C ILE A 4 15.67 29.42 -6.83
N TYR A 5 16.70 28.85 -7.44
CA TYR A 5 16.66 28.31 -8.78
C TYR A 5 16.88 26.81 -8.74
N LEU A 6 16.01 26.04 -9.37
CA LEU A 6 16.08 24.60 -9.45
C LEU A 6 16.06 24.17 -10.90
N LEU A 7 17.12 23.50 -11.33
CA LEU A 7 17.21 22.88 -12.64
C LEU A 7 17.19 21.35 -12.44
N ASP A 8 16.08 20.71 -12.77
CA ASP A 8 15.96 19.25 -12.72
C ASP A 8 16.62 18.64 -13.97
N LEU A 9 17.61 17.81 -13.75
CA LEU A 9 18.36 17.11 -14.82
C LEU A 9 17.85 15.69 -15.03
N HIS A 10 16.85 15.25 -14.27
CA HIS A 10 16.25 13.93 -14.40
C HIS A 10 17.26 12.76 -14.36
N GLY A 11 17.11 11.75 -15.21
CA GLY A 11 18.02 10.61 -15.33
C GLY A 11 17.81 9.52 -14.28
N ASN A 12 16.63 9.44 -13.67
CA ASN A 12 16.34 8.42 -12.66
C ASN A 12 16.08 7.05 -13.30
N SER A 13 17.10 6.19 -13.28
CA SER A 13 17.01 4.83 -13.85
C SER A 13 16.12 3.90 -13.03
N LEU A 14 15.95 4.14 -11.72
CA LEU A 14 15.04 3.37 -10.85
C LEU A 14 13.57 3.62 -11.25
N LYS A 15 13.25 4.86 -11.63
CA LYS A 15 11.93 5.23 -12.15
C LYS A 15 11.74 4.91 -13.63
N LYS A 16 12.81 4.51 -14.33
CA LYS A 16 12.83 4.33 -15.81
C LYS A 16 12.32 5.58 -16.54
N GLU A 17 12.76 6.76 -16.08
CA GLU A 17 12.39 8.04 -16.67
C GLU A 17 12.70 8.07 -18.17
N LYS A 18 11.83 8.74 -18.92
CA LYS A 18 11.95 8.99 -20.36
C LYS A 18 11.60 10.43 -20.66
N CYS A 19 12.15 10.96 -21.73
CA CYS A 19 11.72 12.26 -22.26
C CYS A 19 10.24 12.26 -22.63
N SER A 20 9.64 13.44 -22.73
CA SER A 20 8.21 13.60 -23.05
C SER A 20 7.79 12.99 -24.40
N ASP A 21 8.73 12.83 -25.33
CA ASP A 21 8.55 12.16 -26.64
C ASP A 21 8.76 10.64 -26.56
N GLY A 22 9.04 10.08 -25.37
CA GLY A 22 9.30 8.66 -25.14
C GLY A 22 10.74 8.23 -25.40
N SER A 23 11.63 9.12 -25.85
CA SER A 23 13.05 8.84 -26.04
C SER A 23 13.76 8.59 -24.70
N LYS A 24 14.98 8.06 -24.79
CA LYS A 24 15.79 7.74 -23.61
C LYS A 24 16.25 9.02 -22.90
N ASP A 25 16.13 9.01 -21.57
CA ASP A 25 16.74 10.00 -20.70
C ASP A 25 17.91 9.37 -19.94
N GLU A 26 19.04 10.07 -19.82
CA GLU A 26 20.24 9.59 -19.13
C GLU A 26 20.62 10.46 -17.96
N ASN A 27 21.10 9.81 -16.89
CA ASN A 27 21.69 10.53 -15.76
C ASN A 27 23.00 11.19 -16.16
N VAL A 28 23.24 12.39 -15.64
CA VAL A 28 24.51 13.10 -15.83
C VAL A 28 25.67 12.45 -15.05
N PHE A 29 25.36 11.59 -14.07
CA PHE A 29 26.33 10.82 -13.29
C PHE A 29 26.05 9.31 -13.41
N ASP A 30 27.02 8.49 -13.01
CA ASP A 30 26.84 7.03 -12.95
C ASP A 30 26.14 6.60 -11.65
N ILE A 31 24.95 7.18 -11.41
CA ILE A 31 24.09 6.89 -10.26
C ILE A 31 22.67 6.60 -10.73
N GLN A 32 21.91 5.91 -9.89
CA GLN A 32 20.54 5.53 -10.22
C GLN A 32 19.49 6.64 -9.95
N PRO A 33 19.58 7.42 -8.84
CA PRO A 33 18.66 8.52 -8.56
C PRO A 33 18.83 9.67 -9.57
N GLY A 34 17.73 10.37 -9.90
CA GLY A 34 17.79 11.60 -10.69
C GLY A 34 18.58 12.70 -9.97
N VAL A 35 19.01 13.70 -10.73
CA VAL A 35 19.87 14.78 -10.25
C VAL A 35 19.22 16.13 -10.55
N ALA A 36 19.35 17.08 -9.63
CA ALA A 36 18.96 18.48 -9.83
C ALA A 36 20.08 19.42 -9.37
N ILE A 37 20.19 20.58 -10.01
CA ILE A 37 21.04 21.68 -9.57
C ILE A 37 20.16 22.67 -8.82
N ALA A 38 20.54 23.01 -7.58
CA ALA A 38 19.84 24.02 -6.78
C ALA A 38 20.77 25.18 -6.44
N LEU A 39 20.34 26.39 -6.75
CA LEU A 39 21.04 27.62 -6.40
C LEU A 39 20.20 28.41 -5.42
N PHE A 40 20.75 28.70 -4.26
CA PHE A 40 20.09 29.45 -3.18
C PHE A 40 20.80 30.81 -3.02
N ILE A 41 20.11 31.88 -3.38
CA ILE A 41 20.66 33.24 -3.38
C ILE A 41 20.07 33.99 -2.20
N LYS A 42 20.96 34.64 -1.42
CA LYS A 42 20.58 35.55 -0.34
C LYS A 42 21.22 36.92 -0.61
N ASN A 43 20.38 37.87 -0.95
CA ASN A 43 20.78 39.27 -1.17
C ASN A 43 20.70 40.02 0.17
N THR A 44 21.66 39.80 1.07
CA THR A 44 21.76 40.59 2.31
C THR A 44 22.82 41.68 2.08
N PRO A 45 22.47 42.97 2.11
CA PRO A 45 23.46 44.01 2.17
C PRO A 45 24.26 43.87 3.47
N LEU A 46 25.58 43.82 3.38
CA LEU A 46 26.50 43.75 4.53
C LEU A 46 26.42 44.95 5.48
N SER A 47 25.55 45.94 5.24
CA SER A 47 25.52 47.23 5.94
C SER A 47 24.13 47.84 6.17
N SER A 48 23.06 47.03 6.32
CA SER A 48 21.78 47.59 6.78
C SER A 48 21.56 47.30 8.26
N PRO A 49 21.31 48.30 9.13
CA PRO A 49 20.80 48.05 10.48
C PRO A 49 19.49 47.26 10.37
N ILE A 50 19.31 46.27 11.24
CA ILE A 50 18.06 45.50 11.35
C ILE A 50 16.91 46.49 11.52
N ALA A 51 16.22 46.81 10.45
CA ALA A 51 14.98 47.56 10.51
C ALA A 51 13.94 46.66 11.18
N LYS A 52 13.63 46.97 12.43
CA LYS A 52 12.47 46.42 13.13
C LYS A 52 11.23 46.77 12.30
N GLY A 53 10.63 45.78 11.63
CA GLY A 53 9.38 45.92 10.89
C GLY A 53 9.43 45.71 9.36
N GLY A 54 10.51 45.20 8.79
CA GLY A 54 10.57 44.89 7.35
C GLY A 54 9.62 43.72 6.98
N ILE A 55 8.70 43.99 6.04
CA ILE A 55 7.90 43.00 5.33
C ILE A 55 8.89 41.95 4.78
N LYS A 56 8.77 40.68 5.22
CA LYS A 56 9.51 39.56 4.62
C LYS A 56 9.10 39.49 3.15
N GLY A 57 9.98 39.85 2.23
CA GLY A 57 9.80 39.60 0.81
C GLY A 57 9.59 38.08 0.60
N GLU A 58 8.58 37.71 -0.17
CA GLU A 58 8.38 36.30 -0.57
C GLU A 58 9.62 35.83 -1.33
N CYS A 59 10.18 34.68 -0.94
CA CYS A 59 11.26 34.03 -1.66
C CYS A 59 10.79 33.65 -3.07
N LYS A 60 11.47 34.12 -4.10
CA LYS A 60 11.16 33.78 -5.49
C LYS A 60 11.75 32.41 -5.81
N VAL A 61 10.90 31.46 -6.14
CA VAL A 61 11.32 30.12 -6.58
C VAL A 61 11.14 29.98 -8.08
N SER A 62 12.18 29.53 -8.76
CA SER A 62 12.23 29.36 -10.21
C SER A 62 12.66 27.92 -10.54
N HIS A 63 11.97 27.28 -11.46
CA HIS A 63 12.19 25.88 -11.84
C HIS A 63 12.40 25.78 -13.36
N SER A 64 13.28 24.87 -13.77
CA SER A 64 13.46 24.44 -15.15
C SER A 64 13.81 22.97 -15.21
N GLU A 65 13.63 22.36 -16.36
CA GLU A 65 13.89 20.94 -16.59
C GLU A 65 14.80 20.75 -17.81
N LEU A 66 15.66 19.75 -17.74
CA LEU A 66 16.53 19.35 -18.81
C LEU A 66 16.50 17.86 -19.02
N TRP A 67 15.96 17.44 -20.15
CA TRP A 67 15.82 16.05 -20.57
C TRP A 67 16.80 15.69 -21.66
N GLY A 68 17.09 14.40 -21.86
CA GLY A 68 17.87 13.88 -22.99
C GLY A 68 19.08 13.06 -22.59
N MET A 69 19.96 12.86 -23.56
CA MET A 69 21.20 12.10 -23.36
C MET A 69 22.20 12.89 -22.53
N ARG A 70 23.07 12.19 -21.81
CA ARG A 70 24.09 12.79 -20.92
C ARG A 70 24.92 13.87 -21.61
N GLU A 71 25.43 13.59 -22.80
CA GLU A 71 26.27 14.51 -23.58
C GLU A 71 25.50 15.77 -23.98
N ASP A 72 24.22 15.63 -24.36
CA ASP A 72 23.37 16.76 -24.70
C ASP A 72 23.13 17.67 -23.49
N LYS A 73 22.94 17.07 -22.31
CA LYS A 73 22.81 17.80 -21.05
C LYS A 73 24.08 18.57 -20.71
N TYR A 74 25.26 17.95 -20.87
CA TYR A 74 26.54 18.66 -20.68
C TYR A 74 26.74 19.80 -21.68
N ASN A 75 26.45 19.56 -22.96
CA ASN A 75 26.55 20.60 -23.99
C ASN A 75 25.61 21.77 -23.71
N TRP A 76 24.42 21.50 -23.19
CA TRP A 76 23.45 22.53 -22.81
C TRP A 76 23.95 23.29 -21.59
N LEU A 77 24.40 22.63 -20.52
CA LEU A 77 24.90 23.24 -19.29
C LEU A 77 26.12 24.15 -19.55
N ASN A 78 27.00 23.79 -20.47
CA ASN A 78 28.15 24.59 -20.86
C ASN A 78 27.79 25.87 -21.62
N LYS A 79 26.57 25.94 -22.19
CA LYS A 79 26.11 27.07 -23.00
C LYS A 79 25.11 27.98 -22.30
N HIS A 80 24.58 27.55 -21.13
CA HIS A 80 23.51 28.25 -20.44
C HIS A 80 23.89 28.57 -19.00
N ASP A 81 23.38 29.72 -18.53
CA ASP A 81 23.52 30.22 -17.17
C ASP A 81 22.13 30.58 -16.59
N ILE A 82 22.08 31.17 -15.41
CA ILE A 82 20.83 31.61 -14.78
C ILE A 82 20.05 32.59 -15.66
N LYS A 83 20.74 33.43 -16.45
CA LYS A 83 20.09 34.46 -17.27
C LYS A 83 19.56 33.92 -18.61
N THR A 84 20.21 32.90 -19.15
CA THR A 84 19.86 32.30 -20.45
C THR A 84 18.92 31.11 -20.33
N THR A 85 18.80 30.52 -19.14
CA THR A 85 17.84 29.47 -18.84
C THR A 85 16.43 30.02 -18.78
N LYS A 86 15.47 29.30 -19.40
CA LYS A 86 14.04 29.62 -19.31
C LYS A 86 13.46 29.10 -18.01
N TRP A 87 13.19 29.97 -17.07
CA TRP A 87 12.66 29.66 -15.76
C TRP A 87 11.14 29.81 -15.69
N LYS A 88 10.47 28.83 -15.08
CA LYS A 88 9.07 28.92 -14.66
C LYS A 88 9.04 29.31 -13.18
N THR A 89 8.40 30.42 -12.85
CA THR A 89 8.21 30.83 -11.45
C THR A 89 7.21 29.91 -10.77
N ILE A 90 7.55 29.45 -9.58
CA ILE A 90 6.73 28.60 -8.73
C ILE A 90 6.38 29.34 -7.46
N LYS A 91 5.17 29.14 -6.95
CA LYS A 91 4.74 29.59 -5.62
C LYS A 91 4.55 28.37 -4.73
N PRO A 92 5.59 27.94 -3.97
CA PRO A 92 5.46 26.83 -3.05
C PRO A 92 4.40 27.11 -2.00
N LYS A 93 3.45 26.18 -1.83
CA LYS A 93 2.36 26.28 -0.84
C LYS A 93 2.62 25.30 0.32
N SER A 94 2.08 25.60 1.51
CA SER A 94 1.96 24.63 2.61
C SER A 94 1.07 23.47 2.13
N GLU A 95 1.21 22.34 2.51
CA GLU A 95 1.77 21.49 3.52
C GLU A 95 3.22 21.04 3.22
N PHE A 96 3.64 20.99 1.94
CA PHE A 96 4.89 20.35 1.54
C PHE A 96 5.94 21.31 0.99
N TYR A 97 5.56 22.54 0.63
CA TYR A 97 6.46 23.55 0.01
C TYR A 97 7.29 22.96 -1.14
N LEU A 98 6.65 22.24 -2.04
CA LEU A 98 7.35 21.55 -3.13
C LEU A 98 7.82 22.56 -4.20
N PHE A 99 9.03 22.33 -4.70
CA PHE A 99 9.69 23.18 -5.68
C PHE A 99 9.55 22.62 -7.11
N ILE A 100 8.41 21.99 -7.42
CA ILE A 100 8.09 21.47 -8.76
C ILE A 100 6.83 22.16 -9.31
N PRO A 101 6.75 22.38 -10.65
CA PRO A 101 5.53 22.90 -11.28
C PRO A 101 4.34 21.95 -11.04
N ARG A 102 3.17 22.54 -10.77
CA ARG A 102 1.93 21.80 -10.59
C ARG A 102 0.77 22.53 -11.29
N ASP A 103 -0.26 21.76 -11.60
CA ASP A 103 -1.55 22.33 -11.96
C ASP A 103 -2.26 22.83 -10.69
N GLU A 104 -2.23 24.17 -10.48
CA GLU A 104 -2.84 24.79 -9.30
C GLU A 104 -4.36 24.69 -9.28
N GLY A 105 -5.00 24.63 -10.45
CA GLY A 105 -6.45 24.44 -10.55
C GLY A 105 -6.86 23.05 -10.10
N LEU A 106 -6.14 22.04 -10.57
CA LEU A 106 -6.34 20.64 -10.19
C LEU A 106 -6.03 20.40 -8.71
N LEU A 107 -4.98 21.06 -8.17
CA LEU A 107 -4.65 20.96 -6.75
C LEU A 107 -5.77 21.50 -5.87
N LYS A 108 -6.32 22.69 -6.19
CA LYS A 108 -7.44 23.26 -5.44
C LYS A 108 -8.66 22.32 -5.42
N ALA A 109 -9.01 21.74 -6.58
CA ALA A 109 -10.09 20.79 -6.65
C ALA A 109 -9.81 19.53 -5.80
N TYR A 110 -8.58 19.00 -5.88
CA TYR A 110 -8.18 17.82 -5.10
C TYR A 110 -8.17 18.08 -3.58
N GLU A 111 -7.81 19.27 -3.14
CA GLU A 111 -7.78 19.68 -1.73
C GLU A 111 -9.17 19.76 -1.09
N THR A 112 -10.25 19.91 -1.88
CA THR A 112 -11.63 19.85 -1.37
C THR A 112 -12.08 18.43 -1.05
N TYR A 113 -11.38 17.40 -1.56
CA TYR A 113 -11.72 16.02 -1.30
C TYR A 113 -11.24 15.56 0.07
N LEU A 114 -11.97 14.62 0.67
CA LEU A 114 -11.61 14.09 2.00
C LEU A 114 -10.39 13.19 1.95
N LYS A 115 -9.41 13.47 2.78
CA LYS A 115 -8.26 12.59 2.98
C LYS A 115 -8.73 11.27 3.62
N ILE A 116 -8.15 10.15 3.19
CA ILE A 116 -8.53 8.84 3.72
C ILE A 116 -8.40 8.73 5.25
N THR A 117 -7.45 9.45 5.86
CA THR A 117 -7.26 9.53 7.31
C THR A 117 -8.36 10.30 8.04
N ASP A 118 -9.04 11.22 7.34
CA ASP A 118 -10.17 11.96 7.89
C ASP A 118 -11.45 11.13 7.83
N ILE A 119 -11.51 10.16 6.90
CA ILE A 119 -12.60 9.19 6.77
C ILE A 119 -12.43 8.07 7.78
N PHE A 120 -11.22 7.46 7.86
CA PHE A 120 -10.89 6.36 8.77
C PHE A 120 -9.82 6.81 9.78
N PRO A 121 -10.22 7.30 10.96
CA PRO A 121 -9.28 7.90 11.92
C PRO A 121 -8.25 6.93 12.49
N ILE A 122 -8.61 5.64 12.64
CA ILE A 122 -7.73 4.63 13.23
C ILE A 122 -7.06 3.82 12.12
N ASN A 123 -5.74 3.91 12.06
CA ASN A 123 -4.92 3.22 11.07
C ASN A 123 -3.52 2.97 11.63
N SER A 124 -2.76 2.11 11.00
CA SER A 124 -1.33 1.96 11.22
C SER A 124 -0.63 1.42 9.98
N VAL A 125 0.68 1.48 9.98
CA VAL A 125 1.47 0.72 9.01
C VAL A 125 1.38 -0.78 9.28
N GLY A 126 1.71 -1.59 8.27
CA GLY A 126 1.84 -3.03 8.41
C GLY A 126 2.87 -3.45 9.46
N ILE A 127 2.86 -4.72 9.83
CA ILE A 127 3.79 -5.28 10.83
C ILE A 127 5.22 -5.38 10.27
N VAL A 128 6.19 -5.36 11.18
CA VAL A 128 7.61 -5.63 10.88
C VAL A 128 8.05 -6.81 11.72
N THR A 129 8.40 -7.91 11.10
CA THR A 129 8.85 -9.11 11.79
C THR A 129 10.32 -9.05 12.14
N SER A 130 11.15 -8.53 11.23
CA SER A 130 12.63 -8.58 11.24
C SER A 130 13.22 -10.01 11.32
N ARG A 131 12.36 -11.03 11.26
CA ARG A 131 12.72 -12.45 11.42
C ARG A 131 11.79 -13.32 10.56
N ASP A 132 11.54 -12.93 9.32
CA ASP A 132 10.56 -13.58 8.43
C ASP A 132 10.83 -15.08 8.32
N ASN A 133 12.10 -15.50 8.09
CA ASN A 133 12.48 -16.91 7.98
C ASN A 133 12.15 -17.73 9.23
N PHE A 134 12.04 -17.09 10.39
CA PHE A 134 11.69 -17.74 11.63
C PHE A 134 10.19 -17.76 11.91
N VAL A 135 9.50 -16.63 11.69
CA VAL A 135 8.11 -16.44 12.11
C VAL A 135 7.08 -16.63 11.01
N ILE A 136 7.49 -16.73 9.73
CA ILE A 136 6.57 -16.89 8.59
C ILE A 136 6.85 -18.21 7.88
N ASP A 137 5.80 -18.90 7.43
CA ASP A 137 5.89 -20.10 6.60
C ASP A 137 4.64 -20.29 5.74
N PHE A 138 4.81 -20.98 4.61
CA PHE A 138 3.68 -21.40 3.77
C PHE A 138 2.86 -22.50 4.45
N ASP A 139 3.54 -23.39 5.21
CA ASP A 139 2.93 -24.52 5.91
C ASP A 139 2.79 -24.25 7.41
N ARG A 140 1.54 -24.31 7.90
CA ARG A 140 1.21 -24.16 9.33
C ARG A 140 1.94 -25.15 10.21
N ASN A 141 2.03 -26.40 9.77
CA ASN A 141 2.64 -27.46 10.58
C ASN A 141 4.16 -27.33 10.62
N ALA A 142 4.78 -26.86 9.52
CA ALA A 142 6.21 -26.55 9.51
C ALA A 142 6.52 -25.40 10.48
N LEU A 143 5.72 -24.33 10.46
CA LEU A 143 5.84 -23.22 11.41
C LEU A 143 5.63 -23.71 12.85
N LYS A 144 4.57 -24.51 13.10
CA LYS A 144 4.30 -25.07 14.44
C LYS A 144 5.49 -25.88 14.95
N ARG A 145 6.04 -26.81 14.14
CA ARG A 145 7.22 -27.61 14.51
C ARG A 145 8.42 -26.72 14.84
N ARG A 146 8.66 -25.66 14.06
CA ARG A 146 9.72 -24.68 14.29
C ARG A 146 9.59 -24.01 15.65
N ILE A 147 8.39 -23.55 16.03
CA ILE A 147 8.14 -22.93 17.33
C ILE A 147 8.24 -23.95 18.47
N MET A 148 7.79 -25.20 18.25
CA MET A 148 8.00 -26.28 19.25
C MET A 148 9.50 -26.52 19.51
N GLN A 149 10.33 -26.59 18.46
CA GLN A 149 11.78 -26.72 18.62
C GLN A 149 12.40 -25.50 19.35
N PHE A 150 11.91 -24.29 19.03
CA PHE A 150 12.32 -23.09 19.72
C PHE A 150 12.00 -23.12 21.22
N ARG A 151 10.91 -23.76 21.62
CA ARG A 151 10.46 -23.94 23.01
C ARG A 151 11.13 -25.11 23.73
N ASP A 152 11.80 -26.02 23.02
CA ASP A 152 12.39 -27.21 23.63
C ASP A 152 13.60 -26.85 24.51
N LYS A 153 13.47 -27.04 25.82
CA LYS A 153 14.53 -26.76 26.81
C LYS A 153 15.82 -27.56 26.56
N LYS A 154 15.71 -28.71 25.87
CA LYS A 154 16.89 -29.56 25.58
C LYS A 154 17.73 -28.99 24.43
N MET A 155 17.17 -28.11 23.61
CA MET A 155 17.90 -27.47 22.51
C MET A 155 18.72 -26.28 23.04
N PRO A 156 20.08 -26.27 22.87
CA PRO A 156 20.89 -25.14 23.24
C PRO A 156 20.55 -23.87 22.47
N ASP A 157 20.64 -22.71 23.14
CA ASP A 157 20.39 -21.41 22.53
C ASP A 157 21.25 -21.17 21.28
N GLU A 158 22.50 -21.65 21.29
CA GLU A 158 23.40 -21.48 20.16
C GLU A 158 22.94 -22.25 18.92
N ILE A 159 22.44 -23.46 19.09
CA ILE A 159 21.86 -24.24 17.96
C ILE A 159 20.63 -23.53 17.40
N ILE A 160 19.74 -23.05 18.25
CA ILE A 160 18.55 -22.28 17.83
C ILE A 160 18.97 -21.01 17.07
N ARG A 161 19.99 -20.30 17.58
CA ARG A 161 20.54 -19.09 16.95
C ARG A 161 21.02 -19.36 15.53
N GLN A 162 21.83 -20.42 15.37
CA GLN A 162 22.40 -20.78 14.08
C GLN A 162 21.36 -21.32 13.12
N THR A 163 20.47 -22.21 13.59
CA THR A 163 19.43 -22.85 12.75
C THR A 163 18.48 -21.83 12.14
N TYR A 164 18.10 -20.79 12.89
CA TYR A 164 17.12 -19.80 12.44
C TYR A 164 17.73 -18.41 12.17
N GLU A 165 19.07 -18.31 12.15
CA GLU A 165 19.82 -17.07 11.89
C GLU A 165 19.39 -15.89 12.78
N LEU A 166 19.06 -16.19 14.06
CA LEU A 166 18.57 -15.21 15.00
C LEU A 166 19.73 -14.42 15.62
N LYS A 167 19.64 -13.10 15.52
CA LYS A 167 20.65 -12.17 16.05
C LYS A 167 20.09 -11.35 17.21
N ASP A 168 20.84 -11.26 18.30
CA ASP A 168 20.53 -10.35 19.39
C ASP A 168 20.64 -8.90 18.92
N LYS A 169 19.67 -8.09 19.33
CA LYS A 169 19.66 -6.63 19.16
C LYS A 169 19.56 -5.97 20.53
N SER A 170 19.69 -4.65 20.60
CA SER A 170 19.56 -3.89 21.85
C SER A 170 18.25 -4.18 22.60
N ASN A 171 17.15 -4.30 21.87
CA ASN A 171 15.80 -4.50 22.37
C ASN A 171 15.27 -5.94 22.25
N TRP A 172 16.07 -6.89 21.75
CA TRP A 172 15.65 -8.28 21.56
C TRP A 172 16.79 -9.24 21.86
N LYS A 173 16.63 -10.08 22.89
CA LYS A 173 17.61 -11.08 23.30
C LYS A 173 16.99 -12.46 23.20
N LEU A 174 17.64 -13.36 22.45
CA LEU A 174 17.15 -14.71 22.19
C LEU A 174 16.77 -15.45 23.48
N LYS A 175 17.64 -15.45 24.46
CA LYS A 175 17.43 -16.15 25.74
C LYS A 175 16.16 -15.67 26.45
N GLU A 176 15.98 -14.35 26.59
CA GLU A 176 14.83 -13.76 27.27
C GLU A 176 13.52 -14.05 26.55
N VAL A 177 13.52 -13.91 25.21
CA VAL A 177 12.36 -14.19 24.37
C VAL A 177 11.97 -15.67 24.46
N ARG A 178 12.96 -16.54 24.41
CA ARG A 178 12.77 -17.98 24.49
C ARG A 178 12.18 -18.39 25.83
N GLU A 179 12.68 -17.84 26.95
CA GLU A 179 12.12 -18.08 28.28
C GLU A 179 10.67 -17.64 28.41
N ARG A 180 10.29 -16.51 27.79
CA ARG A 180 8.91 -16.01 27.79
C ARG A 180 7.98 -16.93 26.99
N ILE A 181 8.39 -17.34 25.78
CA ILE A 181 7.59 -18.22 24.93
C ILE A 181 7.49 -19.64 25.53
N MET A 182 8.51 -20.12 26.23
CA MET A 182 8.44 -21.40 26.94
C MET A 182 7.41 -21.41 28.07
N LYS A 183 7.14 -20.25 28.68
CA LYS A 183 6.15 -20.09 29.77
C LYS A 183 4.72 -19.77 29.26
N ASP A 184 4.59 -19.51 27.97
CA ASP A 184 3.29 -19.24 27.35
C ASP A 184 2.63 -20.55 26.91
N ASP A 185 1.62 -21.00 27.63
CA ASP A 185 0.88 -22.23 27.33
C ASP A 185 -0.06 -22.03 26.12
N ASP A 186 -0.48 -20.78 25.86
CA ASP A 186 -1.40 -20.40 24.77
C ASP A 186 -0.70 -20.03 23.47
N TRP A 187 0.61 -20.23 23.36
CA TRP A 187 1.43 -19.77 22.21
C TRP A 187 0.87 -20.20 20.83
N GLU A 188 0.18 -21.34 20.74
CA GLU A 188 -0.39 -21.83 19.47
C GLU A 188 -1.49 -20.88 18.93
N GLN A 189 -2.16 -20.15 19.81
CA GLN A 189 -3.17 -19.16 19.43
C GLN A 189 -2.54 -17.96 18.70
N SER A 190 -1.23 -17.76 18.87
CA SER A 190 -0.47 -16.75 18.12
C SER A 190 -0.15 -17.15 16.68
N ILE A 191 -0.46 -18.41 16.25
CA ILE A 191 -0.30 -18.83 14.87
C ILE A 191 -1.54 -18.44 14.07
N THR A 192 -1.41 -17.47 13.18
CA THR A 192 -2.50 -16.92 12.37
C THR A 192 -2.09 -16.73 10.91
N LYS A 193 -3.01 -16.26 10.07
CA LYS A 193 -2.73 -15.89 8.68
C LYS A 193 -2.32 -14.42 8.56
N ILE A 194 -1.37 -14.15 7.69
CA ILE A 194 -0.94 -12.82 7.27
C ILE A 194 -1.08 -12.69 5.75
N LEU A 195 -1.55 -11.56 5.27
CA LEU A 195 -1.38 -11.21 3.87
C LEU A 195 0.05 -10.66 3.68
N TYR A 196 0.95 -11.50 3.16
CA TYR A 196 2.37 -11.21 3.07
C TYR A 196 2.76 -10.43 1.81
N ARG A 197 2.14 -10.79 0.67
CA ARG A 197 2.24 -10.07 -0.62
C ARG A 197 0.87 -10.09 -1.29
N PRO A 198 0.62 -9.35 -2.36
CA PRO A 198 -0.67 -9.38 -3.05
C PRO A 198 -1.09 -10.82 -3.40
N PHE A 199 -2.25 -11.24 -2.90
CA PHE A 199 -2.81 -12.59 -3.01
C PHE A 199 -1.96 -13.72 -2.43
N ASP A 200 -0.94 -13.42 -1.64
CA ASP A 200 -0.08 -14.41 -1.00
C ASP A 200 -0.29 -14.42 0.52
N GLU A 201 -1.19 -15.28 0.96
CA GLU A 201 -1.44 -15.51 2.38
C GLU A 201 -0.49 -16.59 2.91
N GLN A 202 0.24 -16.26 3.98
CA GLN A 202 1.13 -17.18 4.66
C GLN A 202 0.74 -17.35 6.13
N TRP A 203 1.31 -18.32 6.82
CA TRP A 203 1.17 -18.49 8.25
C TRP A 203 2.24 -17.70 8.99
N ILE A 204 1.86 -17.03 10.07
CA ILE A 204 2.77 -16.26 10.92
C ILE A 204 2.59 -16.64 12.39
N PHE A 205 3.69 -16.72 13.11
CA PHE A 205 3.69 -16.72 14.56
C PHE A 205 3.67 -15.26 15.04
N TYR A 206 2.47 -14.73 15.20
CA TYR A 206 2.23 -13.32 15.56
C TYR A 206 2.21 -13.15 17.08
N HIS A 207 3.40 -13.24 17.68
CA HIS A 207 3.59 -13.12 19.13
C HIS A 207 4.43 -11.87 19.43
N ASP A 208 3.98 -11.04 20.40
CA ASP A 208 4.54 -9.73 20.69
C ASP A 208 6.04 -9.76 21.04
N THR A 209 6.51 -10.84 21.65
CA THR A 209 7.94 -10.98 22.04
C THR A 209 8.85 -11.30 20.86
N VAL A 210 8.30 -11.75 19.73
CA VAL A 210 9.07 -12.15 18.54
C VAL A 210 8.95 -11.15 17.40
N ILE A 211 7.77 -10.57 17.22
CA ILE A 211 7.53 -9.56 16.18
C ILE A 211 8.16 -8.23 16.59
N GLU A 212 8.98 -7.66 15.73
CA GLU A 212 9.71 -6.41 16.01
C GLU A 212 8.76 -5.22 16.23
N ARG A 213 7.73 -5.09 15.35
CA ARG A 213 6.67 -4.07 15.46
C ARG A 213 5.33 -4.72 15.13
N SER A 214 4.63 -5.19 16.15
CA SER A 214 3.38 -5.93 16.00
C SER A 214 2.17 -5.05 15.62
N ARG A 215 2.23 -3.75 15.91
CA ARG A 215 1.11 -2.83 15.66
C ARG A 215 -0.22 -3.31 16.24
N LYS A 216 -0.15 -3.91 17.41
CA LYS A 216 -1.26 -4.64 18.05
C LYS A 216 -2.50 -3.79 18.26
N GLU A 217 -2.33 -2.50 18.52
CA GLU A 217 -3.40 -1.52 18.72
C GLU A 217 -4.36 -1.44 17.52
N VAL A 218 -3.87 -1.71 16.30
CA VAL A 218 -4.67 -1.74 15.07
C VAL A 218 -4.87 -3.15 14.57
N MET A 219 -3.80 -3.96 14.51
CA MET A 219 -3.86 -5.32 13.96
C MET A 219 -4.79 -6.26 14.74
N ARG A 220 -5.01 -6.03 16.04
CA ARG A 220 -5.98 -6.79 16.84
C ARG A 220 -7.41 -6.75 16.24
N HIS A 221 -7.76 -5.67 15.55
CA HIS A 221 -9.04 -5.54 14.88
C HIS A 221 -9.12 -6.43 13.63
N MET A 222 -7.99 -6.73 13.00
CA MET A 222 -7.88 -7.60 11.83
C MET A 222 -7.76 -9.09 12.18
N LEU A 223 -7.61 -9.44 13.46
CA LEU A 223 -7.70 -10.81 13.94
C LEU A 223 -9.15 -11.27 14.13
N GLN A 224 -10.11 -10.36 14.01
CA GLN A 224 -11.54 -10.61 14.02
C GLN A 224 -12.12 -10.52 12.60
N GLU A 225 -13.40 -10.82 12.41
CA GLU A 225 -14.07 -10.65 11.13
C GLU A 225 -14.11 -9.17 10.74
N ASN A 226 -13.31 -8.77 9.75
CA ASN A 226 -13.14 -7.38 9.35
C ASN A 226 -12.76 -7.25 7.87
N LEU A 227 -12.84 -6.01 7.39
CA LEU A 227 -12.23 -5.54 6.16
C LEU A 227 -11.19 -4.48 6.49
N GLY A 228 -10.06 -4.52 5.82
CA GLY A 228 -9.01 -3.51 5.93
C GLY A 228 -8.65 -2.96 4.55
N LEU A 229 -8.76 -1.65 4.39
CA LEU A 229 -8.24 -0.96 3.21
C LEU A 229 -6.74 -0.78 3.37
N ILE A 230 -5.99 -1.12 2.34
CA ILE A 230 -4.53 -0.97 2.31
C ILE A 230 -4.18 0.08 1.24
N VAL A 231 -3.44 1.11 1.64
CA VAL A 231 -2.89 2.13 0.73
C VAL A 231 -1.49 2.56 1.19
N ASN A 232 -0.71 3.14 0.28
CA ASN A 232 0.53 3.81 0.65
C ASN A 232 0.27 5.31 0.88
N ARG A 233 1.00 5.90 1.83
CA ARG A 233 1.00 7.34 2.02
C ARG A 233 1.78 8.04 0.90
N GLN A 234 2.90 7.47 0.51
CA GLN A 234 3.77 7.98 -0.53
C GLN A 234 4.07 6.88 -1.54
N ILE A 235 4.07 7.21 -2.81
CA ILE A 235 4.33 6.30 -3.90
C ILE A 235 5.56 6.78 -4.65
N ARG A 236 6.57 5.90 -4.77
CA ARG A 236 7.88 6.25 -5.35
C ARG A 236 8.09 5.74 -6.77
N ILE A 237 7.12 5.00 -7.30
CA ILE A 237 7.12 4.49 -8.66
C ILE A 237 6.10 5.25 -9.52
N GLU A 238 6.25 5.20 -10.83
CA GLU A 238 5.39 5.98 -11.73
C GLU A 238 3.94 5.52 -11.74
N ARG A 239 3.70 4.20 -11.69
CA ARG A 239 2.35 3.63 -11.75
C ARG A 239 1.67 3.67 -10.40
N ILE A 240 0.52 4.34 -10.33
CA ILE A 240 -0.31 4.45 -9.12
C ILE A 240 -1.26 3.26 -9.04
N GLN A 241 -0.82 2.18 -8.41
CA GLN A 241 -1.62 0.94 -8.22
C GLN A 241 -1.52 0.43 -6.77
N HIS A 242 -1.36 1.34 -5.81
CA HIS A 242 -1.04 1.04 -4.41
C HIS A 242 -2.30 0.97 -3.54
N THR A 243 -3.24 0.11 -3.94
CA THR A 243 -4.47 -0.13 -3.20
C THR A 243 -4.79 -1.62 -3.18
N LEU A 244 -5.12 -2.14 -2.01
CA LEU A 244 -5.57 -3.52 -1.83
C LEU A 244 -6.55 -3.61 -0.67
N VAL A 245 -7.31 -4.68 -0.58
CA VAL A 245 -8.18 -5.01 0.55
C VAL A 245 -7.73 -6.32 1.19
N THR A 246 -7.95 -6.44 2.49
CA THR A 246 -7.65 -7.65 3.26
C THR A 246 -8.68 -7.91 4.34
N ASN A 247 -8.77 -9.16 4.78
CA ASN A 247 -9.43 -9.57 6.01
C ASN A 247 -8.44 -10.22 7.00
N LYS A 248 -7.13 -9.94 6.81
CA LYS A 248 -6.02 -10.46 7.62
C LYS A 248 -5.12 -9.32 8.11
N ILE A 249 -4.25 -9.60 9.06
CA ILE A 249 -3.10 -8.74 9.36
C ILE A 249 -2.16 -8.67 8.14
N VAL A 250 -1.38 -7.61 8.04
CA VAL A 250 -0.57 -7.33 6.84
C VAL A 250 0.89 -7.04 7.16
N ASP A 251 1.76 -7.43 6.23
CA ASP A 251 3.17 -7.05 6.23
C ASP A 251 3.37 -5.58 5.83
N LEU A 252 4.41 -4.93 6.36
CA LEU A 252 4.75 -3.54 6.04
C LEU A 252 4.95 -3.30 4.54
N HIS A 253 5.53 -4.28 3.84
CA HIS A 253 5.90 -4.22 2.43
C HIS A 253 4.90 -4.92 1.50
N ILE A 254 3.64 -5.02 1.93
CA ILE A 254 2.58 -5.68 1.14
C ILE A 254 2.38 -5.07 -0.26
N LEU A 255 2.62 -3.77 -0.42
CA LEU A 255 2.46 -3.07 -1.70
C LEU A 255 3.78 -2.66 -2.36
N GLU A 256 4.91 -2.59 -1.63
CA GLU A 256 6.18 -2.15 -2.19
C GLU A 256 7.39 -2.62 -1.36
N THR A 257 8.50 -2.95 -2.03
CA THR A 257 9.73 -3.45 -1.39
C THR A 257 10.65 -2.36 -0.87
N ALA A 258 10.61 -1.16 -1.44
CA ALA A 258 11.61 -0.12 -1.20
C ALA A 258 11.02 1.10 -0.50
N ASN A 259 11.35 1.27 0.79
CA ASN A 259 11.20 2.53 1.54
C ASN A 259 9.79 3.17 1.59
N ALA A 260 8.75 2.50 1.12
CA ALA A 260 7.37 2.92 1.26
C ALA A 260 6.61 1.95 2.17
N SER A 261 5.92 2.49 3.15
CA SER A 261 5.14 1.71 4.10
C SER A 261 3.68 1.64 3.64
N ALA A 262 3.13 0.45 3.59
CA ALA A 262 1.70 0.27 3.42
C ALA A 262 0.98 0.54 4.74
N TYR A 263 -0.12 1.28 4.68
CA TYR A 263 -1.01 1.55 5.79
C TYR A 263 -2.28 0.71 5.66
N ILE A 264 -2.77 0.22 6.78
CA ILE A 264 -4.04 -0.48 6.87
C ILE A 264 -5.06 0.34 7.66
N PHE A 265 -6.27 0.43 7.13
CA PHE A 265 -7.43 1.10 7.70
C PHE A 265 -8.53 0.06 7.93
N PRO A 266 -8.67 -0.49 9.15
CA PRO A 266 -9.74 -1.41 9.49
C PRO A 266 -11.10 -0.74 9.34
N LEU A 267 -12.10 -1.43 8.77
CA LEU A 267 -13.47 -0.90 8.68
C LEU A 267 -14.15 -0.88 10.05
N TYR A 268 -13.86 -1.87 10.88
CA TYR A 268 -14.45 -2.00 12.21
C TYR A 268 -13.41 -2.04 13.31
N LEU A 269 -13.76 -1.44 14.44
CA LEU A 269 -12.97 -1.46 15.67
C LEU A 269 -13.67 -2.32 16.72
N TYR A 270 -12.94 -3.29 17.26
CA TYR A 270 -13.43 -4.19 18.31
C TYR A 270 -12.99 -3.70 19.67
N GLN A 271 -13.93 -3.62 20.62
CA GLN A 271 -13.62 -3.26 22.01
C GLN A 271 -12.88 -4.42 22.68
N GLN A 272 -11.89 -4.09 23.51
CA GLN A 272 -11.30 -5.11 24.39
C GLN A 272 -12.33 -5.46 25.47
N LYS A 273 -12.47 -6.76 25.80
CA LYS A 273 -13.17 -7.19 27.02
C LYS A 273 -12.46 -6.51 28.19
N GLU A 274 -13.14 -5.57 28.86
CA GLU A 274 -12.62 -5.02 30.12
C GLU A 274 -12.46 -6.15 31.13
N ASN A 275 -11.31 -6.17 31.82
CA ASN A 275 -11.04 -7.15 32.86
C ASN A 275 -12.14 -7.07 33.93
N PRO A 276 -12.82 -8.16 34.29
CA PRO A 276 -13.99 -8.12 35.22
C PRO A 276 -13.70 -7.53 36.60
N LYS A 277 -12.42 -7.31 36.93
CA LYS A 277 -12.01 -6.68 38.20
C LYS A 277 -12.18 -5.16 38.29
N LYS A 278 -12.62 -4.46 37.21
CA LYS A 278 -12.86 -3.00 37.16
C LYS A 278 -14.31 -2.66 36.70
N ARG A 279 -15.30 -3.45 37.09
CA ARG A 279 -16.71 -3.17 36.73
C ARG A 279 -17.29 -2.06 37.59
N SER A 280 -17.80 -0.99 36.97
CA SER A 280 -18.66 0.00 37.62
C SER A 280 -20.08 -0.57 37.76
N LEU A 281 -20.89 0.01 38.67
CA LEU A 281 -22.26 -0.44 38.96
C LEU A 281 -23.21 -0.54 37.75
N SER A 282 -22.95 0.19 36.66
CA SER A 282 -23.77 0.12 35.44
C SER A 282 -23.62 -1.22 34.68
N SER A 283 -22.58 -2.01 34.96
CA SER A 283 -22.33 -3.32 34.33
C SER A 283 -23.12 -4.47 34.99
N ILE A 284 -23.76 -4.22 36.14
CA ILE A 284 -24.49 -5.26 36.91
C ILE A 284 -25.85 -5.58 36.26
N MET A 285 -26.45 -4.64 35.55
CA MET A 285 -27.73 -4.86 34.85
C MET A 285 -27.64 -5.78 33.63
N MET A 286 -26.41 -5.99 33.06
CA MET A 286 -26.20 -6.91 31.95
C MET A 286 -26.02 -8.40 32.36
N LEU A 287 -26.07 -8.72 33.64
CA LEU A 287 -25.88 -10.08 34.16
C LEU A 287 -27.09 -11.01 33.96
N PHE A 288 -28.22 -10.50 33.52
CA PHE A 288 -29.48 -11.24 33.38
C PHE A 288 -29.86 -11.58 31.92
N GLU A 289 -29.03 -11.17 30.91
CA GLU A 289 -29.21 -11.61 29.53
C GLU A 289 -28.36 -12.87 29.23
N PRO A 290 -28.86 -13.82 28.40
CA PRO A 290 -28.09 -15.00 28.01
C PRO A 290 -26.75 -14.54 27.43
N GLN A 291 -25.66 -15.15 27.87
CA GLN A 291 -24.29 -14.83 27.40
C GLN A 291 -24.12 -15.19 25.91
N ALA A 292 -24.73 -14.41 25.03
CA ALA A 292 -24.21 -14.26 23.69
C ALA A 292 -22.94 -13.38 23.81
N GLU A 293 -21.82 -13.87 23.31
CA GLU A 293 -20.57 -13.09 23.25
C GLU A 293 -20.74 -11.90 22.30
N TYR A 294 -21.39 -10.82 22.76
CA TYR A 294 -21.46 -9.59 22.00
C TYR A 294 -20.09 -8.92 22.00
N VAL A 295 -19.31 -9.25 20.97
CA VAL A 295 -18.13 -8.46 20.62
C VAL A 295 -18.65 -7.18 20.01
N PHE A 296 -18.69 -6.09 20.78
CA PHE A 296 -19.10 -4.79 20.27
C PHE A 296 -18.09 -4.33 19.20
N LYS A 297 -18.51 -4.36 17.94
CA LYS A 297 -17.79 -3.72 16.85
C LYS A 297 -18.43 -2.37 16.54
N LYS A 298 -17.61 -1.33 16.36
CA LYS A 298 -18.06 -0.02 15.88
C LYS A 298 -17.34 0.32 14.56
N PRO A 299 -17.99 1.02 13.62
CA PRO A 299 -17.32 1.50 12.41
C PRO A 299 -16.13 2.42 12.75
N ASN A 300 -15.04 2.26 12.03
CA ASN A 300 -13.91 3.19 12.04
C ASN A 300 -14.15 4.31 11.03
N LEU A 301 -15.26 5.01 11.17
CA LEU A 301 -15.65 6.12 10.30
C LEU A 301 -15.84 7.38 11.12
N SER A 302 -15.40 8.52 10.60
CA SER A 302 -15.63 9.82 11.21
C SER A 302 -17.13 10.14 11.27
N LEU A 303 -17.62 10.58 12.42
CA LEU A 303 -19.02 10.97 12.59
C LEU A 303 -19.38 12.13 11.66
N ALA A 304 -18.49 13.12 11.51
CA ALA A 304 -18.72 14.26 10.62
C ALA A 304 -18.92 13.82 9.16
N VAL A 305 -18.17 12.81 8.70
CA VAL A 305 -18.34 12.24 7.35
C VAL A 305 -19.70 11.53 7.23
N LEU A 306 -20.08 10.74 8.22
CA LEU A 306 -21.37 10.05 8.23
C LEU A 306 -22.55 11.02 8.22
N GLU A 307 -22.51 12.08 9.00
CA GLU A 307 -23.54 13.12 9.08
C GLU A 307 -23.65 13.87 7.73
N LYS A 308 -22.53 14.27 7.14
CA LYS A 308 -22.50 14.94 5.84
C LYS A 308 -23.10 14.07 4.71
N LEU A 309 -22.73 12.78 4.67
CA LEU A 309 -23.29 11.84 3.69
C LEU A 309 -24.78 11.60 3.92
N GLU A 310 -25.24 11.52 5.19
CA GLU A 310 -26.64 11.39 5.53
C GLU A 310 -27.45 12.63 5.09
N ASP A 311 -26.90 13.82 5.31
CA ASP A 311 -27.53 15.08 4.89
C ASP A 311 -27.64 15.19 3.37
N ALA A 312 -26.57 14.84 2.63
CA ALA A 312 -26.59 14.88 1.18
C ALA A 312 -27.56 13.85 0.57
N PHE A 313 -27.53 12.63 1.05
CA PHE A 313 -28.33 11.54 0.50
C PHE A 313 -29.74 11.42 1.11
N LYS A 314 -30.04 12.18 2.16
CA LYS A 314 -31.27 12.04 2.99
C LYS A 314 -31.44 10.61 3.52
N LYS A 315 -30.34 9.89 3.63
CA LYS A 315 -30.25 8.52 4.10
C LYS A 315 -28.81 8.22 4.49
N ARG A 316 -28.63 7.58 5.66
CA ARG A 316 -27.31 7.17 6.12
C ARG A 316 -26.83 5.93 5.37
N PRO A 317 -25.71 6.00 4.62
CA PRO A 317 -25.12 4.83 3.99
C PRO A 317 -24.48 3.92 5.04
N GLY A 318 -24.49 2.60 4.78
CA GLY A 318 -23.80 1.62 5.63
C GLY A 318 -22.28 1.75 5.54
N PRO A 319 -21.55 1.33 6.59
CA PRO A 319 -20.08 1.38 6.59
C PRO A 319 -19.44 0.65 5.41
N GLU A 320 -19.96 -0.52 5.04
CA GLU A 320 -19.50 -1.29 3.90
C GLU A 320 -19.73 -0.56 2.58
N GLN A 321 -20.87 0.11 2.42
CA GLN A 321 -21.19 0.89 1.20
C GLN A 321 -20.18 2.02 0.99
N ILE A 322 -19.81 2.72 2.07
CA ILE A 322 -18.78 3.77 2.04
C ILE A 322 -17.42 3.17 1.68
N PHE A 323 -17.06 2.06 2.31
CA PHE A 323 -15.81 1.35 2.04
C PHE A 323 -15.71 0.91 0.58
N TYR A 324 -16.77 0.31 0.04
CA TYR A 324 -16.83 -0.16 -1.35
C TYR A 324 -16.75 1.00 -2.34
N TYR A 325 -17.45 2.10 -2.07
CA TYR A 325 -17.35 3.31 -2.88
C TYR A 325 -15.90 3.81 -2.96
N ILE A 326 -15.24 3.97 -1.81
CA ILE A 326 -13.85 4.41 -1.71
C ILE A 326 -12.93 3.45 -2.48
N TYR A 327 -13.15 2.15 -2.33
CA TYR A 327 -12.36 1.13 -3.00
C TYR A 327 -12.47 1.24 -4.52
N ALA A 328 -13.68 1.45 -5.05
CA ALA A 328 -13.91 1.65 -6.47
C ALA A 328 -13.25 2.95 -6.99
N VAL A 329 -13.37 4.07 -6.26
CA VAL A 329 -12.69 5.33 -6.63
C VAL A 329 -11.18 5.12 -6.76
N LEU A 330 -10.56 4.45 -5.79
CA LEU A 330 -9.14 4.15 -5.81
C LEU A 330 -8.71 3.19 -6.93
N TYR A 331 -9.65 2.45 -7.53
CA TYR A 331 -9.41 1.58 -8.68
C TYR A 331 -9.70 2.23 -10.03
N SER A 332 -10.28 3.43 -10.08
CA SER A 332 -10.42 4.19 -11.31
C SER A 332 -9.06 4.58 -11.89
N ASN A 333 -8.80 4.24 -13.15
CA ASN A 333 -7.61 4.66 -13.86
C ASN A 333 -7.63 6.16 -14.15
N ILE A 334 -8.83 6.73 -14.38
CA ILE A 334 -9.01 8.19 -14.56
C ILE A 334 -8.58 8.91 -13.29
N TYR A 335 -9.07 8.48 -12.11
CA TYR A 335 -8.66 9.05 -10.83
C TYR A 335 -7.14 8.95 -10.63
N ARG A 336 -6.59 7.76 -10.80
CA ARG A 336 -5.16 7.49 -10.62
C ARG A 336 -4.27 8.32 -11.53
N THR A 337 -4.67 8.50 -12.78
CA THR A 337 -3.91 9.29 -13.76
C THR A 337 -4.04 10.78 -13.49
N LYS A 338 -5.28 11.25 -13.28
CA LYS A 338 -5.55 12.67 -13.04
C LYS A 338 -4.85 13.22 -11.81
N TYR A 339 -4.82 12.45 -10.72
CA TYR A 339 -4.26 12.87 -9.44
C TYR A 339 -2.91 12.23 -9.11
N ALA A 340 -2.22 11.66 -10.13
CA ALA A 340 -0.96 10.94 -9.94
C ALA A 340 0.08 11.70 -9.10
N GLU A 341 0.30 12.99 -9.39
CA GLU A 341 1.30 13.80 -8.71
C GLU A 341 0.97 14.05 -7.23
N PHE A 342 -0.31 14.06 -6.88
CA PHE A 342 -0.73 14.23 -5.47
C PHE A 342 -0.69 12.90 -4.72
N LEU A 343 -1.06 11.80 -5.37
CA LEU A 343 -1.03 10.45 -4.83
C LEU A 343 0.40 9.95 -4.55
N LYS A 344 1.41 10.52 -5.22
CA LYS A 344 2.82 10.22 -4.93
C LYS A 344 3.32 10.83 -3.62
N ILE A 345 2.63 11.84 -3.09
CA ILE A 345 3.14 12.68 -2.00
C ILE A 345 2.50 12.38 -0.66
N ASP A 346 1.19 12.20 -0.64
CA ASP A 346 0.43 11.97 0.59
C ASP A 346 -0.74 11.00 0.34
N PHE A 347 -1.44 10.65 1.41
CA PHE A 347 -2.62 9.81 1.38
C PHE A 347 -3.64 10.27 0.33
N PRO A 348 -4.33 9.33 -0.33
CA PRO A 348 -5.36 9.66 -1.29
C PRO A 348 -6.51 10.44 -0.64
N ARG A 349 -7.08 11.36 -1.43
CA ARG A 349 -8.30 12.09 -1.10
C ARG A 349 -9.45 11.59 -1.97
N ILE A 350 -10.59 11.41 -1.39
CA ILE A 350 -11.75 10.76 -2.02
C ILE A 350 -12.82 11.79 -2.33
N PRO A 351 -13.21 11.98 -3.61
CA PRO A 351 -14.41 12.74 -3.98
C PRO A 351 -15.65 11.93 -3.63
N PHE A 352 -16.62 12.52 -2.94
CA PHE A 352 -17.95 11.95 -2.75
C PHE A 352 -18.95 12.70 -3.60
N THR A 353 -19.66 11.99 -4.49
CA THR A 353 -20.73 12.58 -5.32
C THR A 353 -21.96 12.86 -4.49
N GLU A 354 -22.72 13.92 -4.85
CA GLU A 354 -24.05 14.20 -4.28
C GLU A 354 -25.14 13.24 -4.83
N ASP A 355 -24.93 12.66 -6.00
CA ASP A 355 -25.88 11.69 -6.59
C ASP A 355 -25.79 10.33 -5.89
N TYR A 356 -26.82 10.03 -5.08
CA TYR A 356 -26.92 8.75 -4.35
C TYR A 356 -26.96 7.53 -5.30
N LYS A 357 -27.56 7.64 -6.50
CA LYS A 357 -27.60 6.52 -7.45
C LYS A 357 -26.20 6.21 -7.98
N LEU A 358 -25.45 7.26 -8.28
CA LEU A 358 -24.07 7.15 -8.74
C LEU A 358 -23.17 6.61 -7.62
N PHE A 359 -23.33 7.12 -6.37
CA PHE A 359 -22.65 6.58 -5.18
C PHE A 359 -22.91 5.09 -5.03
N LYS A 360 -24.18 4.66 -5.10
CA LYS A 360 -24.54 3.25 -4.98
C LYS A 360 -23.92 2.41 -6.11
N LYS A 361 -24.03 2.85 -7.36
CA LYS A 361 -23.49 2.13 -8.54
C LYS A 361 -21.98 1.96 -8.44
N MET A 362 -21.27 2.99 -7.97
CA MET A 362 -19.82 2.91 -7.71
C MET A 362 -19.53 1.93 -6.59
N GLY A 363 -20.32 1.96 -5.51
CA GLY A 363 -20.23 1.00 -4.40
C GLY A 363 -20.43 -0.44 -4.86
N ASP A 364 -21.40 -0.72 -5.75
CA ASP A 364 -21.65 -2.06 -6.29
C ASP A 364 -20.43 -2.60 -7.07
N TYR A 365 -19.73 -1.75 -7.84
CA TYR A 365 -18.46 -2.13 -8.46
C TYR A 365 -17.35 -2.37 -7.43
N GLY A 366 -17.30 -1.56 -6.38
CA GLY A 366 -16.34 -1.72 -5.29
C GLY A 366 -16.56 -3.01 -4.50
N GLU A 367 -17.79 -3.36 -4.18
CA GLU A 367 -18.12 -4.63 -3.55
C GLU A 367 -17.65 -5.83 -4.38
N ARG A 368 -17.90 -5.77 -5.69
CA ARG A 368 -17.45 -6.82 -6.61
C ARG A 368 -15.93 -6.93 -6.64
N LEU A 369 -15.20 -5.79 -6.68
CA LEU A 369 -13.74 -5.77 -6.58
C LEU A 369 -13.24 -6.35 -5.24
N VAL A 370 -13.86 -5.98 -4.12
CA VAL A 370 -13.52 -6.48 -2.79
C VAL A 370 -13.69 -8.01 -2.72
N ASN A 371 -14.81 -8.53 -3.21
CA ASN A 371 -15.06 -9.98 -3.24
C ASN A 371 -14.06 -10.72 -4.14
N LEU A 372 -13.69 -10.16 -5.29
CA LEU A 372 -12.64 -10.69 -6.15
C LEU A 372 -11.28 -10.71 -5.44
N HIS A 373 -10.88 -9.60 -4.84
CA HIS A 373 -9.56 -9.45 -4.22
C HIS A 373 -9.41 -10.23 -2.90
N LEU A 374 -10.53 -10.54 -2.24
CA LEU A 374 -10.57 -11.48 -1.11
C LEU A 374 -10.71 -12.95 -1.55
N LEU A 375 -10.74 -13.23 -2.86
CA LEU A 375 -10.94 -14.55 -3.44
C LEU A 375 -12.26 -15.23 -3.02
N LYS A 376 -13.29 -14.42 -2.71
CA LYS A 376 -14.62 -14.86 -2.24
C LYS A 376 -15.68 -14.88 -3.34
N SER A 377 -15.41 -14.29 -4.51
CA SER A 377 -16.36 -14.20 -5.61
C SER A 377 -16.58 -15.59 -6.25
N SER A 378 -17.83 -15.95 -6.50
CA SER A 378 -18.19 -17.14 -7.28
C SER A 378 -17.70 -17.08 -8.74
N GLU A 379 -17.35 -15.90 -9.24
CA GLU A 379 -16.73 -15.73 -10.57
C GLU A 379 -15.38 -16.47 -10.69
N LEU A 380 -14.79 -16.87 -9.57
CA LEU A 380 -13.49 -17.56 -9.49
C LEU A 380 -13.61 -19.08 -9.50
N ASP A 381 -14.83 -19.64 -9.51
CA ASP A 381 -15.06 -21.09 -9.51
C ASP A 381 -14.72 -21.71 -10.87
N ASN A 382 -14.80 -20.89 -11.94
CA ASN A 382 -14.37 -21.27 -13.27
C ASN A 382 -13.23 -20.35 -13.74
N PRO A 383 -11.99 -20.61 -13.32
CA PRO A 383 -10.86 -19.74 -13.65
C PRO A 383 -10.53 -19.76 -15.14
N VAL A 384 -10.13 -18.59 -15.68
CA VAL A 384 -9.74 -18.45 -17.09
C VAL A 384 -8.42 -19.13 -17.40
N ALA A 385 -7.47 -19.10 -16.46
CA ALA A 385 -6.18 -19.75 -16.62
C ALA A 385 -6.29 -21.26 -16.34
N LYS A 386 -5.50 -22.03 -17.07
CA LYS A 386 -5.38 -23.48 -16.89
C LYS A 386 -3.92 -23.87 -16.76
N PHE A 387 -3.65 -24.85 -15.92
CA PHE A 387 -2.33 -25.44 -15.77
C PHE A 387 -2.17 -26.60 -16.74
N GLN A 388 -1.09 -26.65 -17.49
CA GLN A 388 -0.84 -27.57 -18.58
C GLN A 388 0.55 -28.21 -18.47
N GLY A 389 0.71 -29.34 -19.14
CA GLY A 389 1.95 -30.10 -19.18
C GLY A 389 2.02 -31.22 -18.14
N LYS A 390 3.03 -32.08 -18.31
CA LYS A 390 3.32 -33.18 -17.37
C LYS A 390 4.69 -32.98 -16.77
N GLY A 391 4.82 -33.13 -15.45
CA GLY A 391 6.10 -32.90 -14.79
C GLY A 391 6.04 -33.05 -13.29
N ASN A 392 6.96 -32.42 -12.60
CA ASN A 392 7.12 -32.48 -11.14
C ASN A 392 6.47 -31.32 -10.39
N ASP A 393 5.80 -30.40 -11.08
CA ASP A 393 5.15 -29.18 -10.58
C ASP A 393 6.11 -28.22 -9.86
N LYS A 394 7.42 -28.35 -10.12
CA LYS A 394 8.44 -27.50 -9.46
C LYS A 394 8.63 -26.21 -10.23
N VAL A 395 8.66 -25.10 -9.50
CA VAL A 395 8.97 -23.79 -10.06
C VAL A 395 10.51 -23.65 -10.19
N GLU A 396 11.03 -23.78 -11.40
CA GLU A 396 12.47 -23.72 -11.67
C GLU A 396 12.85 -22.41 -12.33
N THR A 397 12.20 -22.08 -13.44
CA THR A 397 12.40 -20.86 -14.22
C THR A 397 11.07 -20.27 -14.59
N LEU A 398 10.99 -18.94 -14.64
CA LEU A 398 9.78 -18.26 -15.09
C LEU A 398 10.03 -17.63 -16.46
N LYS A 399 9.24 -18.03 -17.46
CA LYS A 399 9.29 -17.49 -18.81
C LYS A 399 7.87 -17.21 -19.29
N TYR A 400 7.58 -15.96 -19.58
CA TYR A 400 6.31 -15.58 -20.22
C TYR A 400 6.49 -15.49 -21.74
N GLU A 401 5.64 -16.18 -22.49
CA GLU A 401 5.67 -16.22 -23.95
C GLU A 401 4.27 -16.50 -24.50
N GLU A 402 3.76 -15.63 -25.36
CA GLU A 402 2.50 -15.82 -26.12
C GLU A 402 1.29 -16.26 -25.26
N GLY A 403 1.08 -15.62 -24.11
CA GLY A 403 -0.05 -15.94 -23.23
C GLY A 403 0.16 -17.16 -22.35
N LYS A 404 1.36 -17.72 -22.33
CA LYS A 404 1.77 -18.85 -21.48
C LYS A 404 2.85 -18.41 -20.50
N LEU A 405 2.72 -18.82 -19.26
CA LEU A 405 3.74 -18.63 -18.24
C LEU A 405 4.30 -19.97 -17.81
N TYR A 406 5.49 -20.28 -18.28
CA TYR A 406 6.22 -21.49 -17.95
C TYR A 406 6.82 -21.42 -16.55
N ILE A 407 6.69 -22.51 -15.78
CA ILE A 407 7.31 -22.66 -14.46
C ILE A 407 8.54 -23.60 -14.50
N ASN A 408 8.65 -24.39 -15.55
CA ASN A 408 9.78 -25.23 -15.93
C ASN A 408 9.69 -25.50 -17.46
N ASN A 409 10.51 -26.41 -17.99
CA ASN A 409 10.55 -26.68 -19.44
C ASN A 409 9.25 -27.28 -20.00
N ASP A 410 8.46 -28.00 -19.16
CA ASP A 410 7.36 -28.84 -19.61
C ASP A 410 5.99 -28.35 -19.15
N GLN A 411 5.95 -27.48 -18.12
CA GLN A 411 4.71 -27.11 -17.44
C GLN A 411 4.52 -25.59 -17.43
N TYR A 412 3.28 -25.17 -17.69
CA TYR A 412 2.92 -23.76 -17.80
C TYR A 412 1.48 -23.48 -17.44
N PHE A 413 1.19 -22.23 -17.11
CA PHE A 413 -0.16 -21.69 -17.05
C PHE A 413 -0.47 -21.00 -18.37
N GLU A 414 -1.63 -21.31 -18.98
CA GLU A 414 -2.09 -20.68 -20.23
C GLU A 414 -3.23 -19.67 -19.97
N SER A 415 -3.61 -18.94 -21.03
CA SER A 415 -4.66 -17.91 -21.01
C SER A 415 -4.29 -16.68 -20.17
N ILE A 416 -3.01 -16.32 -20.13
CA ILE A 416 -2.50 -15.12 -19.47
C ILE A 416 -2.22 -14.09 -20.56
N SER A 417 -3.15 -13.14 -20.81
CA SER A 417 -2.89 -12.04 -21.74
C SER A 417 -1.71 -11.17 -21.29
N HIS A 418 -1.12 -10.41 -22.21
CA HIS A 418 -0.03 -9.48 -21.88
C HIS A 418 -0.45 -8.46 -20.81
N GLU A 419 -1.68 -7.97 -20.89
CA GLU A 419 -2.23 -7.02 -19.91
C GLU A 419 -2.32 -7.63 -18.50
N ILE A 420 -2.74 -8.89 -18.37
CA ILE A 420 -2.75 -9.62 -17.11
C ILE A 420 -1.32 -9.85 -16.60
N TRP A 421 -0.41 -10.25 -17.50
CA TRP A 421 0.99 -10.46 -17.15
C TRP A 421 1.66 -9.21 -16.59
N GLU A 422 1.42 -8.05 -17.23
CA GLU A 422 1.99 -6.76 -16.83
C GLU A 422 1.25 -6.11 -15.65
N TYR A 423 0.13 -6.71 -15.19
CA TYR A 423 -0.67 -6.10 -14.14
C TYR A 423 0.09 -6.06 -12.82
N GLN A 424 0.08 -4.88 -12.21
CA GLN A 424 0.78 -4.62 -10.95
C GLN A 424 -0.22 -4.26 -9.85
N ILE A 425 0.12 -4.66 -8.63
CA ILE A 425 -0.46 -4.13 -7.39
C ILE A 425 0.71 -3.60 -6.56
N GLY A 426 0.70 -2.30 -6.32
CA GLY A 426 1.89 -1.62 -5.82
C GLY A 426 3.07 -1.76 -6.78
N GLY A 427 4.24 -2.06 -6.25
CA GLY A 427 5.46 -2.35 -7.02
C GLY A 427 5.60 -3.80 -7.47
N TYR A 428 4.58 -4.64 -7.29
CA TYR A 428 4.64 -6.06 -7.62
C TYR A 428 3.87 -6.40 -8.88
N GLN A 429 4.55 -6.94 -9.88
CA GLN A 429 3.94 -7.68 -10.98
C GLN A 429 3.38 -8.99 -10.41
N VAL A 430 2.06 -9.05 -10.23
CA VAL A 430 1.40 -10.07 -9.38
C VAL A 430 1.70 -11.49 -9.85
N CYS A 431 1.51 -11.76 -11.14
CA CYS A 431 1.72 -13.09 -11.71
C CYS A 431 3.16 -13.60 -11.51
N ASN A 432 4.14 -12.73 -11.72
CA ASN A 432 5.55 -13.07 -11.54
C ASN A 432 5.92 -13.24 -10.07
N LYS A 433 5.52 -12.28 -9.23
CA LYS A 433 5.93 -12.24 -7.82
C LYS A 433 5.49 -13.48 -7.05
N TRP A 434 4.25 -13.89 -7.23
CA TRP A 434 3.69 -15.04 -6.52
C TRP A 434 4.45 -16.35 -6.81
N LEU A 435 4.78 -16.61 -8.09
CA LEU A 435 5.56 -17.79 -8.49
C LEU A 435 7.03 -17.65 -8.13
N LYS A 436 7.62 -16.44 -8.26
CA LYS A 436 9.02 -16.17 -7.89
C LYS A 436 9.29 -16.51 -6.42
N ASP A 437 8.35 -16.22 -5.52
CA ASP A 437 8.48 -16.53 -4.10
C ASP A 437 8.39 -18.04 -3.80
N ARG A 438 7.96 -18.82 -4.79
CA ARG A 438 7.91 -20.30 -4.76
C ARG A 438 9.00 -20.96 -5.57
N LYS A 439 10.01 -20.21 -6.03
CA LYS A 439 11.14 -20.76 -6.78
C LYS A 439 11.84 -21.88 -6.01
N GLY A 440 12.07 -23.00 -6.67
CA GLY A 440 12.65 -24.21 -6.09
C GLY A 440 11.64 -25.10 -5.33
N LYS A 441 10.39 -24.64 -5.13
CA LYS A 441 9.34 -25.40 -4.47
C LYS A 441 8.44 -26.13 -5.49
N ARG A 442 7.83 -27.21 -5.04
CA ARG A 442 6.80 -27.92 -5.78
C ARG A 442 5.44 -27.30 -5.45
N LEU A 443 4.67 -26.97 -6.47
CA LEU A 443 3.29 -26.48 -6.30
C LEU A 443 2.37 -27.65 -5.93
N SER A 444 1.56 -27.45 -4.92
CA SER A 444 0.43 -28.34 -4.62
C SER A 444 -0.72 -28.07 -5.59
N LEU A 445 -1.69 -28.99 -5.63
CA LEU A 445 -2.91 -28.79 -6.41
C LEU A 445 -3.65 -27.51 -5.96
N ASP A 446 -3.62 -27.21 -4.67
CA ASP A 446 -4.24 -25.99 -4.12
C ASP A 446 -3.48 -24.75 -4.53
N ASP A 447 -2.14 -24.77 -4.59
CA ASP A 447 -1.32 -23.67 -5.14
C ASP A 447 -1.68 -23.42 -6.61
N ILE A 448 -1.80 -24.46 -7.42
CA ILE A 448 -2.17 -24.37 -8.85
C ILE A 448 -3.56 -23.75 -9.00
N LYS A 449 -4.55 -24.24 -8.26
CA LYS A 449 -5.91 -23.68 -8.26
C LYS A 449 -5.92 -22.21 -7.82
N HIS A 450 -5.19 -21.92 -6.75
CA HIS A 450 -5.07 -20.56 -6.23
C HIS A 450 -4.45 -19.60 -7.26
N TYR A 451 -3.39 -20.03 -7.94
CA TYR A 451 -2.78 -19.22 -8.99
C TYR A 451 -3.72 -18.98 -10.18
N CYS A 452 -4.46 -19.98 -10.62
CA CYS A 452 -5.50 -19.82 -11.65
C CYS A 452 -6.58 -18.81 -11.23
N LYS A 453 -6.98 -18.81 -9.95
CA LYS A 453 -7.89 -17.80 -9.40
C LYS A 453 -7.27 -16.40 -9.42
N ILE A 454 -5.99 -16.23 -9.06
CA ILE A 454 -5.28 -14.95 -9.13
C ILE A 454 -5.34 -14.37 -10.55
N VAL A 455 -4.99 -15.16 -11.56
CA VAL A 455 -5.06 -14.73 -12.98
C VAL A 455 -6.47 -14.25 -13.34
N THR A 456 -7.50 -14.98 -12.90
CA THR A 456 -8.90 -14.64 -13.13
C THR A 456 -9.30 -13.34 -12.41
N VAL A 457 -8.83 -13.15 -11.17
CA VAL A 457 -9.03 -11.89 -10.44
C VAL A 457 -8.49 -10.71 -11.23
N LEU A 458 -7.27 -10.84 -11.77
CA LEU A 458 -6.65 -9.74 -12.53
C LEU A 458 -7.44 -9.43 -13.80
N GLU A 459 -7.87 -10.46 -14.55
CA GLU A 459 -8.72 -10.27 -15.73
C GLU A 459 -10.02 -9.54 -15.39
N LYS A 460 -10.71 -9.98 -14.33
CA LYS A 460 -11.97 -9.35 -13.89
C LYS A 460 -11.76 -7.93 -13.37
N THR A 461 -10.65 -7.69 -12.67
CA THR A 461 -10.28 -6.36 -12.17
C THR A 461 -10.10 -5.38 -13.32
N ILE A 462 -9.36 -5.76 -14.37
CA ILE A 462 -9.16 -4.93 -15.55
C ILE A 462 -10.51 -4.56 -16.20
N LYS A 463 -11.41 -5.53 -16.37
CA LYS A 463 -12.76 -5.30 -16.91
C LYS A 463 -13.58 -4.35 -16.03
N LEU A 464 -13.51 -4.52 -14.70
CA LEU A 464 -14.21 -3.65 -13.74
C LEU A 464 -13.64 -2.22 -13.74
N GLN A 465 -12.35 -2.05 -13.86
CA GLN A 465 -11.72 -0.73 -13.98
C GLN A 465 -12.29 0.03 -15.18
N GLY A 466 -12.44 -0.63 -16.34
CA GLY A 466 -13.09 -0.03 -17.50
C GLY A 466 -14.56 0.39 -17.26
N ASN A 467 -15.32 -0.35 -16.45
CA ASN A 467 -16.69 0.02 -16.09
C ASN A 467 -16.74 1.18 -15.08
N ILE A 468 -15.82 1.18 -14.11
CA ILE A 468 -15.63 2.26 -13.13
C ILE A 468 -15.29 3.56 -13.86
N ASP A 469 -14.33 3.52 -14.78
CA ASP A 469 -13.87 4.70 -15.52
C ASP A 469 -14.99 5.35 -16.34
N ARG A 470 -15.94 4.55 -16.88
CA ARG A 470 -17.10 5.09 -17.62
C ARG A 470 -18.01 5.98 -16.78
N ILE A 471 -18.07 5.77 -15.47
CA ILE A 471 -18.94 6.54 -14.57
C ILE A 471 -18.15 7.52 -13.69
N TYR A 472 -16.83 7.36 -13.59
CA TYR A 472 -16.01 8.18 -12.71
C TYR A 472 -16.07 9.67 -13.04
N SER A 473 -16.09 10.02 -14.32
CA SER A 473 -16.16 11.43 -14.75
C SER A 473 -17.45 12.13 -14.31
N ASP A 474 -18.53 11.38 -14.06
CA ASP A 474 -19.79 11.94 -13.56
C ASP A 474 -19.72 12.21 -12.05
N ILE A 475 -18.89 11.46 -11.30
CA ILE A 475 -18.68 11.67 -9.85
C ILE A 475 -18.14 13.07 -9.55
N GLU A 476 -17.26 13.57 -10.40
CA GLU A 476 -16.60 14.87 -10.17
C GLU A 476 -17.42 16.08 -10.60
N LYS A 477 -18.63 15.89 -11.16
CA LYS A 477 -19.51 16.99 -11.58
C LYS A 477 -20.21 17.68 -10.41
N GLU A 478 -20.65 16.87 -9.44
CA GLU A 478 -21.37 17.34 -8.26
C GLU A 478 -20.79 16.63 -7.03
N ILE A 479 -20.00 17.34 -6.27
CA ILE A 479 -19.21 16.81 -5.14
C ILE A 479 -19.71 17.40 -3.82
N ILE A 480 -19.90 16.54 -2.83
CA ILE A 480 -20.20 16.95 -1.47
C ILE A 480 -19.02 17.75 -0.91
N GLU A 481 -19.24 19.00 -0.54
CA GLU A 481 -18.25 19.82 0.17
C GLU A 481 -18.22 19.46 1.66
N PHE A 482 -17.02 19.18 2.21
CA PHE A 482 -16.82 18.77 3.59
C PHE A 482 -16.18 19.86 4.46
#